data_7575575d9cb892fa30dddd4e17a59594
#
_entry.id   7575575d9cb892fa30dddd4e17a59594
#
_cell.length_a   1.000
_cell.length_b   1.000
_cell.length_c   1.000
_cell.angle_alpha   90.00
_cell.angle_beta   90.00
_cell.angle_gamma   90.00
#
_symmetry.space_group_name_H-M   'P 1'
#
loop_
_entity.id
_entity.type
_entity.pdbx_description
1 polymer ?
#
loop_
_entity_poly.entity_id
_entity_poly.type
_entity_poly.pdbx_seq_one_letter_code
_entity_poly.pdbx_strand_id
1 'polypeptide(L)'
;MLSILRHPIQKLTLHLIIATLPTVVFALILKKFDALDKWLDEGNFVGFSFLLTAIFLTLSELMCRRRKATKSIKTMRWTDALVIGGMQAIGVLPGVSRSGSTIAGALGMRLDRKSAADFSFLLSIPAILGGLVLELYKMIKEPAAFTVDFTFGAAMILSMLIAAISGYFAVRFMIRLITKKGLLGFAIYTGALGIVVLILQLTKTLGFGFTPFGG
;
A
#
# COMPACT_ATOMS: atom_id res chain seq x y z
N MET A 1 -28.42 23.07 2.93
CA MET A 1 -27.64 22.46 1.83
C MET A 1 -26.18 22.22 2.18
N LEU A 2 -25.48 23.14 2.85
CA LEU A 2 -24.10 22.99 3.31
C LEU A 2 -23.90 21.89 4.38
N SER A 3 -24.89 21.61 5.22
CA SER A 3 -24.83 20.55 6.25
C SER A 3 -24.77 19.13 5.65
N ILE A 4 -25.39 18.92 4.49
CA ILE A 4 -25.42 17.62 3.79
C ILE A 4 -24.05 17.31 3.14
N LEU A 5 -23.30 18.32 2.74
CA LEU A 5 -21.93 18.18 2.19
C LEU A 5 -20.88 17.90 3.27
N ARG A 6 -21.07 18.38 4.51
CA ARG A 6 -20.15 18.12 5.63
C ARG A 6 -20.18 16.68 6.14
N HIS A 7 -21.36 16.06 6.23
CA HIS A 7 -21.49 14.70 6.76
C HIS A 7 -20.75 13.61 5.98
N PRO A 8 -20.79 13.54 4.63
CA PRO A 8 -20.07 12.49 3.91
C PRO A 8 -18.54 12.67 3.96
N ILE A 9 -18.03 13.89 4.00
CA ILE A 9 -16.60 14.18 4.12
C ILE A 9 -16.11 13.77 5.52
N GLN A 10 -16.83 14.15 6.57
CA GLN A 10 -16.49 13.76 7.95
C GLN A 10 -16.50 12.25 8.13
N LYS A 11 -17.48 11.55 7.57
CA LYS A 11 -17.59 10.10 7.61
C LYS A 11 -16.43 9.42 6.90
N LEU A 12 -16.05 9.92 5.72
CA LEU A 12 -14.92 9.39 4.96
C LEU A 12 -13.60 9.60 5.72
N THR A 13 -13.37 10.79 6.27
CA THR A 13 -12.19 11.09 7.07
C THR A 13 -12.10 10.17 8.29
N LEU A 14 -13.22 9.93 8.98
CA LEU A 14 -13.25 9.00 10.11
C LEU A 14 -12.87 7.57 9.68
N HIS A 15 -13.39 7.09 8.54
CA HIS A 15 -13.03 5.78 8.01
C HIS A 15 -11.55 5.68 7.62
N LEU A 16 -10.95 6.75 7.07
CA LEU A 16 -9.52 6.80 6.77
C LEU A 16 -8.68 6.74 8.05
N ILE A 17 -9.09 7.44 9.12
CA ILE A 17 -8.42 7.38 10.42
C ILE A 17 -8.52 5.95 10.99
N ILE A 18 -9.72 5.36 11.01
CA ILE A 18 -9.92 3.99 11.51
C ILE A 18 -9.08 2.98 10.72
N ALA A 19 -9.01 3.11 9.39
CA ALA A 19 -8.22 2.22 8.55
C ALA A 19 -6.70 2.43 8.71
N THR A 20 -6.25 3.61 9.16
CA THR A 20 -4.83 3.87 9.40
C THR A 20 -4.35 3.26 10.72
N LEU A 21 -5.21 3.13 11.74
CA LEU A 21 -4.82 2.64 13.06
C LEU A 21 -4.16 1.26 13.04
N PRO A 22 -4.72 0.21 12.38
CA PRO A 22 -4.07 -1.11 12.33
C PRO A 22 -2.67 -1.05 11.72
N THR A 23 -2.48 -0.20 10.71
CA THR A 23 -1.18 -0.02 10.04
C THR A 23 -0.15 0.59 10.98
N VAL A 24 -0.53 1.63 11.74
CA VAL A 24 0.35 2.27 12.72
C VAL A 24 0.71 1.28 13.83
N VAL A 25 -0.27 0.56 14.38
CA VAL A 25 -0.03 -0.43 15.44
C VAL A 25 0.91 -1.53 14.93
N PHE A 26 0.68 -2.05 13.74
CA PHE A 26 1.54 -3.09 13.16
C PHE A 26 2.96 -2.59 12.91
N ALA A 27 3.14 -1.39 12.34
CA ALA A 27 4.45 -0.80 12.12
C ALA A 27 5.23 -0.55 13.42
N LEU A 28 4.54 -0.14 14.49
CA LEU A 28 5.15 0.02 15.81
C LEU A 28 5.54 -1.30 16.44
N ILE A 29 4.73 -2.36 16.26
CA ILE A 29 5.06 -3.71 16.72
C ILE A 29 6.26 -4.24 15.95
N LEU A 30 6.29 -4.10 14.63
CA LEU A 30 7.39 -4.59 13.79
C LEU A 30 8.72 -3.98 14.20
N LYS A 31 8.76 -2.67 14.45
CA LYS A 31 9.96 -1.97 14.94
C LYS A 31 10.47 -2.42 16.31
N LYS A 32 9.66 -3.12 17.12
CA LYS A 32 10.14 -3.72 18.38
C LYS A 32 10.97 -4.98 18.18
N PHE A 33 10.85 -5.59 16.99
CA PHE A 33 11.59 -6.80 16.62
C PHE A 33 12.70 -6.47 15.62
N ASP A 34 13.75 -5.78 16.09
CA ASP A 34 14.86 -5.29 15.26
C ASP A 34 15.45 -6.37 14.34
N ALA A 35 15.58 -7.61 14.84
CA ALA A 35 16.09 -8.72 14.05
C ALA A 35 15.16 -9.08 12.87
N LEU A 36 13.84 -9.04 13.09
CA LEU A 36 12.86 -9.31 12.05
C LEU A 36 12.80 -8.15 11.03
N ASP A 37 12.86 -6.91 11.50
CA ASP A 37 12.84 -5.71 10.66
C ASP A 37 14.04 -5.72 9.71
N LYS A 38 15.26 -5.95 10.23
CA LYS A 38 16.49 -6.10 9.44
C LYS A 38 16.39 -7.24 8.42
N TRP A 39 15.93 -8.42 8.85
CA TRP A 39 15.81 -9.58 7.97
C TRP A 39 14.84 -9.32 6.81
N LEU A 40 13.75 -8.60 7.06
CA LEU A 40 12.80 -8.17 6.03
C LEU A 40 13.42 -7.14 5.09
N ASP A 41 14.16 -6.16 5.62
CA ASP A 41 14.80 -5.09 4.85
C ASP A 41 15.93 -5.61 3.95
N GLU A 42 16.60 -6.69 4.34
CA GLU A 42 17.60 -7.40 3.51
C GLU A 42 17.00 -8.08 2.26
N GLY A 43 15.68 -7.98 2.07
CA GLY A 43 14.99 -8.49 0.90
C GLY A 43 14.67 -9.99 0.92
N ASN A 44 14.92 -10.68 2.04
CA ASN A 44 14.70 -12.13 2.19
C ASN A 44 13.24 -12.55 1.92
N PHE A 45 12.29 -11.64 2.17
CA PHE A 45 10.86 -11.90 2.05
C PHE A 45 10.25 -11.47 0.70
N VAL A 46 11.00 -10.80 -0.17
CA VAL A 46 10.47 -10.14 -1.39
C VAL A 46 9.76 -11.11 -2.33
N GLY A 47 10.35 -12.26 -2.62
CA GLY A 47 9.73 -13.27 -3.49
C GLY A 47 8.38 -13.77 -2.94
N PHE A 48 8.33 -14.08 -1.64
CA PHE A 48 7.09 -14.45 -0.96
C PHE A 48 6.06 -13.31 -0.94
N SER A 49 6.51 -12.07 -0.79
CA SER A 49 5.65 -10.89 -0.81
C SER A 49 4.91 -10.71 -2.13
N PHE A 50 5.60 -10.93 -3.25
CA PHE A 50 4.95 -10.90 -4.56
C PHE A 50 3.92 -12.01 -4.73
N LEU A 51 4.20 -13.24 -4.26
CA LEU A 51 3.24 -14.34 -4.28
C LEU A 51 2.04 -14.05 -3.37
N LEU A 52 2.27 -13.51 -2.18
CA LEU A 52 1.20 -13.11 -1.27
C LEU A 52 0.29 -12.05 -1.91
N THR A 53 0.88 -11.07 -2.57
CA THR A 53 0.13 -10.06 -3.35
C THR A 53 -0.69 -10.72 -4.45
N ALA A 54 -0.11 -11.63 -5.21
CA ALA A 54 -0.82 -12.35 -6.27
C ALA A 54 -2.01 -13.15 -5.73
N ILE A 55 -1.85 -13.80 -4.57
CA ILE A 55 -2.93 -14.52 -3.88
C ILE A 55 -4.05 -13.55 -3.48
N PHE A 56 -3.74 -12.42 -2.85
CA PHE A 56 -4.74 -11.43 -2.45
C PHE A 56 -5.52 -10.90 -3.65
N LEU A 57 -4.84 -10.56 -4.74
CA LEU A 57 -5.48 -10.06 -5.95
C LEU A 57 -6.35 -11.13 -6.62
N THR A 58 -5.88 -12.38 -6.66
CA THR A 58 -6.64 -13.51 -7.23
C THR A 58 -7.88 -13.79 -6.41
N LEU A 59 -7.76 -13.92 -5.09
CA LEU A 59 -8.89 -14.20 -4.21
C LEU A 59 -9.94 -13.09 -4.27
N SER A 60 -9.51 -11.83 -4.26
CA SER A 60 -10.43 -10.69 -4.34
C SER A 60 -11.15 -10.63 -5.68
N GLU A 61 -10.46 -10.94 -6.79
CA GLU A 61 -11.08 -11.02 -8.11
C GLU A 61 -12.11 -12.16 -8.19
N LEU A 62 -11.78 -13.35 -7.67
CA LEU A 62 -12.70 -14.49 -7.61
C LEU A 62 -13.93 -14.18 -6.75
N MET A 63 -13.72 -13.54 -5.60
CA MET A 63 -14.82 -13.10 -4.74
C MET A 63 -15.72 -12.07 -5.46
N CYS A 64 -15.13 -11.14 -6.17
CA CYS A 64 -15.84 -10.12 -6.92
C CYS A 64 -16.69 -10.72 -8.08
N ARG A 65 -16.21 -11.81 -8.70
CA ARG A 65 -16.96 -12.52 -9.74
C ARG A 65 -18.12 -13.35 -9.16
N ARG A 66 -17.93 -13.93 -7.98
CA ARG A 66 -18.95 -14.78 -7.32
C ARG A 66 -20.00 -14.00 -6.54
N ARG A 67 -19.67 -12.80 -6.07
CA ARG A 67 -20.52 -12.00 -5.17
C ARG A 67 -20.76 -10.62 -5.77
N LYS A 68 -22.03 -10.21 -5.90
CA LYS A 68 -22.37 -8.85 -6.34
C LYS A 68 -21.86 -7.84 -5.29
N ALA A 69 -21.28 -6.74 -5.78
CA ALA A 69 -20.96 -5.59 -4.95
C ALA A 69 -22.26 -5.00 -4.38
N THR A 70 -22.28 -4.76 -3.08
CA THR A 70 -23.46 -4.23 -2.37
C THR A 70 -23.19 -2.90 -1.70
N LYS A 71 -21.91 -2.48 -1.68
CA LYS A 71 -21.47 -1.28 -0.98
C LYS A 71 -20.70 -0.33 -1.90
N SER A 72 -20.88 0.94 -1.63
CA SER A 72 -20.04 2.01 -2.16
C SER A 72 -19.29 2.70 -1.01
N ILE A 73 -18.37 3.60 -1.34
CA ILE A 73 -17.64 4.39 -0.34
C ILE A 73 -18.59 5.18 0.60
N LYS A 74 -19.79 5.55 0.11
CA LYS A 74 -20.80 6.28 0.89
C LYS A 74 -21.53 5.40 1.91
N THR A 75 -21.69 4.11 1.60
CA THR A 75 -22.40 3.12 2.43
C THR A 75 -21.48 2.23 3.24
N MET A 76 -20.17 2.48 3.17
CA MET A 76 -19.14 1.78 3.91
C MET A 76 -19.34 1.97 5.42
N ARG A 77 -19.07 0.90 6.18
CA ARG A 77 -19.13 0.88 7.66
C ARG A 77 -17.72 1.00 8.25
N TRP A 78 -17.63 1.37 9.52
CA TRP A 78 -16.35 1.43 10.23
C TRP A 78 -15.63 0.05 10.29
N THR A 79 -16.39 -1.04 10.34
CA THR A 79 -15.85 -2.41 10.29
C THR A 79 -15.16 -2.71 8.95
N ASP A 80 -15.72 -2.19 7.85
CA ASP A 80 -15.10 -2.34 6.53
C ASP A 80 -13.75 -1.60 6.51
N ALA A 81 -13.72 -0.38 7.08
CA ALA A 81 -12.50 0.42 7.19
C ALA A 81 -11.43 -0.29 8.04
N LEU A 82 -11.83 -0.92 9.15
CA LEU A 82 -10.92 -1.69 10.01
C LEU A 82 -10.30 -2.88 9.28
N VAL A 83 -11.11 -3.65 8.53
CA VAL A 83 -10.62 -4.78 7.73
C VAL A 83 -9.66 -4.31 6.63
N ILE A 84 -10.01 -3.23 5.92
CA ILE A 84 -9.13 -2.65 4.90
C ILE A 84 -7.82 -2.16 5.52
N GLY A 85 -7.88 -1.56 6.71
CA GLY A 85 -6.71 -1.15 7.47
C GLY A 85 -5.84 -2.31 7.95
N GLY A 86 -6.45 -3.44 8.34
CA GLY A 86 -5.74 -4.68 8.63
C GLY A 86 -5.00 -5.23 7.40
N MET A 87 -5.64 -5.20 6.24
CA MET A 87 -4.98 -5.55 4.97
C MET A 87 -3.86 -4.56 4.60
N GLN A 88 -4.03 -3.26 4.91
CA GLN A 88 -2.96 -2.28 4.76
C GLN A 88 -1.77 -2.58 5.67
N ALA A 89 -2.01 -3.03 6.90
CA ALA A 89 -0.96 -3.41 7.84
C ALA A 89 -0.07 -4.52 7.25
N ILE A 90 -0.66 -5.54 6.63
CA ILE A 90 0.10 -6.57 5.89
C ILE A 90 0.88 -5.94 4.72
N GLY A 91 0.32 -4.94 4.06
CA GLY A 91 0.96 -4.18 2.98
C GLY A 91 2.14 -3.30 3.41
N VAL A 92 2.47 -3.21 4.71
CA VAL A 92 3.70 -2.58 5.22
C VAL A 92 4.92 -3.48 4.99
N LEU A 93 4.72 -4.79 4.90
CA LEU A 93 5.82 -5.73 4.66
C LEU A 93 6.51 -5.42 3.32
N PRO A 94 7.85 -5.41 3.29
CA PRO A 94 8.62 -5.14 2.07
C PRO A 94 8.22 -6.08 0.93
N GLY A 95 7.97 -5.51 -0.25
CA GLY A 95 7.55 -6.25 -1.44
C GLY A 95 6.05 -6.57 -1.51
N VAL A 96 5.28 -6.47 -0.44
CA VAL A 96 3.82 -6.60 -0.49
C VAL A 96 3.21 -5.32 -1.06
N SER A 97 2.37 -5.45 -2.06
CA SER A 97 1.66 -4.31 -2.64
C SER A 97 0.64 -3.74 -1.65
N ARG A 98 0.92 -2.57 -1.08
CA ARG A 98 0.00 -1.89 -0.16
C ARG A 98 -1.35 -1.61 -0.81
N SER A 99 -1.36 -1.00 -2.00
CA SER A 99 -2.61 -0.74 -2.73
C SER A 99 -3.31 -2.04 -3.16
N GLY A 100 -2.55 -3.05 -3.55
CA GLY A 100 -3.09 -4.38 -3.86
C GLY A 100 -3.82 -5.00 -2.67
N SER A 101 -3.21 -4.98 -1.49
CA SER A 101 -3.79 -5.51 -0.25
C SER A 101 -5.05 -4.75 0.18
N THR A 102 -5.02 -3.40 0.15
CA THR A 102 -6.18 -2.58 0.54
C THR A 102 -7.33 -2.71 -0.44
N ILE A 103 -7.07 -2.76 -1.75
CA ILE A 103 -8.11 -3.02 -2.76
C ILE A 103 -8.69 -4.43 -2.57
N ALA A 104 -7.85 -5.43 -2.33
CA ALA A 104 -8.30 -6.78 -2.05
C ALA A 104 -9.22 -6.84 -0.81
N GLY A 105 -8.83 -6.17 0.28
CA GLY A 105 -9.65 -6.03 1.48
C GLY A 105 -11.00 -5.36 1.21
N ALA A 106 -10.99 -4.26 0.46
CA ALA A 106 -12.21 -3.52 0.11
C ALA A 106 -13.17 -4.35 -0.74
N LEU A 107 -12.67 -5.07 -1.74
CA LEU A 107 -13.46 -5.97 -2.56
C LEU A 107 -13.98 -7.16 -1.74
N GLY A 108 -13.19 -7.68 -0.80
CA GLY A 108 -13.60 -8.71 0.15
C GLY A 108 -14.78 -8.27 1.01
N MET A 109 -14.83 -6.98 1.40
CA MET A 109 -15.95 -6.36 2.12
C MET A 109 -17.13 -5.95 1.21
N ARG A 110 -17.14 -6.39 -0.05
CA ARG A 110 -18.17 -6.15 -1.08
C ARG A 110 -18.31 -4.70 -1.53
N LEU A 111 -17.25 -3.90 -1.45
CA LEU A 111 -17.23 -2.61 -2.11
C LEU A 111 -17.16 -2.84 -3.64
N ASP A 112 -17.78 -1.92 -4.38
CA ASP A 112 -17.61 -1.91 -5.84
C ASP A 112 -16.16 -1.55 -6.21
N ARG A 113 -15.72 -1.94 -7.42
CA ARG A 113 -14.32 -1.80 -7.87
C ARG A 113 -13.83 -0.34 -7.84
N LYS A 114 -14.70 0.60 -8.20
CA LYS A 114 -14.35 2.01 -8.19
C LYS A 114 -14.18 2.52 -6.76
N SER A 115 -15.14 2.24 -5.88
CA SER A 115 -15.06 2.62 -4.46
C SER A 115 -13.87 1.97 -3.75
N ALA A 116 -13.55 0.72 -4.07
CA ALA A 116 -12.39 0.02 -3.53
C ALA A 116 -11.07 0.70 -3.93
N ALA A 117 -10.93 1.05 -5.21
CA ALA A 117 -9.77 1.77 -5.71
C ALA A 117 -9.68 3.20 -5.13
N ASP A 118 -10.78 3.95 -5.17
CA ASP A 118 -10.84 5.32 -4.65
C ASP A 118 -10.47 5.37 -3.16
N PHE A 119 -11.04 4.48 -2.34
CA PHE A 119 -10.73 4.42 -0.90
C PHE A 119 -9.29 4.00 -0.64
N SER A 120 -8.76 3.02 -1.38
CA SER A 120 -7.37 2.57 -1.27
C SER A 120 -6.37 3.70 -1.58
N PHE A 121 -6.60 4.47 -2.63
CA PHE A 121 -5.75 5.61 -2.97
C PHE A 121 -5.88 6.76 -1.96
N LEU A 122 -7.08 7.06 -1.47
CA LEU A 122 -7.27 8.06 -0.41
C LEU A 122 -6.58 7.62 0.89
N LEU A 123 -6.61 6.32 1.22
CA LEU A 123 -5.97 5.78 2.41
C LEU A 123 -4.43 5.84 2.33
N SER A 124 -3.86 5.96 1.13
CA SER A 124 -2.42 6.19 0.99
C SER A 124 -1.97 7.56 1.48
N ILE A 125 -2.85 8.57 1.45
CA ILE A 125 -2.52 9.95 1.85
C ILE A 125 -2.07 10.04 3.32
N PRO A 126 -2.86 9.59 4.33
CA PRO A 126 -2.42 9.64 5.71
C PRO A 126 -1.17 8.80 5.98
N ALA A 127 -1.00 7.68 5.27
CA ALA A 127 0.19 6.85 5.42
C ALA A 127 1.46 7.52 4.86
N ILE A 128 1.37 8.19 3.71
CA ILE A 128 2.48 8.95 3.11
C ILE A 128 2.81 10.17 3.98
N LEU A 129 1.79 10.90 4.45
CA LEU A 129 1.99 12.04 5.35
C LEU A 129 2.65 11.60 6.67
N GLY A 130 2.26 10.46 7.22
CA GLY A 130 2.93 9.89 8.41
C GLY A 130 4.41 9.61 8.17
N GLY A 131 4.76 9.02 7.04
CA GLY A 131 6.15 8.82 6.63
C GLY A 131 6.92 10.13 6.48
N LEU A 132 6.33 11.11 5.81
CA LEU A 132 6.92 12.45 5.65
C LEU A 132 7.21 13.13 6.99
N VAL A 133 6.27 13.09 7.93
CA VAL A 133 6.46 13.64 9.28
C VAL A 133 7.64 12.98 9.99
N LEU A 134 7.78 11.66 9.88
CA LEU A 134 8.90 10.92 10.47
C LEU A 134 10.25 11.31 9.84
N GLU A 135 10.32 11.46 8.52
CA GLU A 135 11.54 11.90 7.85
C GLU A 135 11.91 13.35 8.21
N LEU A 136 10.94 14.25 8.23
CA LEU A 136 11.17 15.63 8.68
C LEU A 136 11.67 15.69 10.14
N TYR A 137 11.13 14.84 11.02
CA TYR A 137 11.59 14.74 12.39
C TYR A 137 13.06 14.27 12.49
N LYS A 138 13.47 13.28 11.67
CA LYS A 138 14.87 12.84 11.58
C LYS A 138 15.79 13.97 11.08
N MET A 139 15.38 14.69 10.03
CA MET A 139 16.15 15.83 9.51
C MET A 139 16.39 16.92 10.56
N ILE A 140 15.40 17.19 11.42
CA ILE A 140 15.54 18.17 12.50
C ILE A 140 16.51 17.66 13.59
N LYS A 141 16.50 16.35 13.86
CA LYS A 141 17.39 15.76 14.90
C LYS A 141 18.83 15.61 14.45
N GLU A 142 19.06 15.36 13.16
CA GLU A 142 20.39 15.11 12.58
C GLU A 142 20.66 16.04 11.40
N PRO A 143 20.76 17.38 11.63
CA PRO A 143 20.94 18.36 10.55
C PRO A 143 22.23 18.16 9.75
N ALA A 144 23.28 17.61 10.37
CA ALA A 144 24.57 17.39 9.73
C ALA A 144 24.54 16.31 8.62
N ALA A 145 23.52 15.45 8.59
CA ALA A 145 23.32 14.47 7.53
C ALA A 145 22.69 15.05 6.25
N PHE A 146 22.21 16.29 6.28
CA PHE A 146 21.48 16.91 5.19
C PHE A 146 22.14 18.25 4.78
N THR A 147 23.00 18.21 3.77
CA THR A 147 23.47 19.44 3.12
C THR A 147 22.52 19.79 1.98
N VAL A 148 21.76 20.88 2.16
CA VAL A 148 20.86 21.39 1.12
C VAL A 148 21.61 22.45 0.34
N ASP A 149 22.15 22.08 -0.83
CA ASP A 149 22.67 23.03 -1.81
C ASP A 149 21.53 23.50 -2.74
N PHE A 150 21.72 24.65 -3.41
CA PHE A 150 20.74 25.20 -4.36
C PHE A 150 20.39 24.20 -5.48
N THR A 151 21.39 23.49 -5.99
CA THR A 151 21.21 22.44 -7.02
C THR A 151 20.34 21.29 -6.52
N PHE A 152 20.53 20.87 -5.25
CA PHE A 152 19.72 19.86 -4.61
C PHE A 152 18.26 20.32 -4.44
N GLY A 153 18.05 21.56 -4.01
CA GLY A 153 16.71 22.14 -3.84
C GLY A 153 15.95 22.24 -5.17
N ALA A 154 16.60 22.68 -6.24
CA ALA A 154 16.01 22.76 -7.58
C ALA A 154 15.65 21.35 -8.13
N ALA A 155 16.55 20.37 -7.99
CA ALA A 155 16.31 18.98 -8.37
C ALA A 155 15.13 18.37 -7.59
N MET A 156 15.02 18.66 -6.30
CA MET A 156 13.92 18.19 -5.46
C MET A 156 12.57 18.74 -5.92
N ILE A 157 12.46 20.03 -6.20
CA ILE A 157 11.22 20.65 -6.71
C ILE A 157 10.83 20.05 -8.06
N LEU A 158 11.79 19.90 -8.98
CA LEU A 158 11.54 19.31 -10.29
C LEU A 158 11.05 17.87 -10.16
N SER A 159 11.70 17.07 -9.31
CA SER A 159 11.29 15.68 -9.02
C SER A 159 9.88 15.60 -8.45
N MET A 160 9.51 16.51 -7.55
CA MET A 160 8.15 16.58 -6.99
C MET A 160 7.11 16.90 -8.07
N LEU A 161 7.40 17.84 -8.98
CA LEU A 161 6.49 18.18 -10.08
C LEU A 161 6.31 16.99 -11.04
N ILE A 162 7.40 16.35 -11.43
CA ILE A 162 7.36 15.18 -12.31
C ILE A 162 6.58 14.05 -11.64
N ALA A 163 6.84 13.78 -10.35
CA ALA A 163 6.13 12.78 -9.57
C ALA A 163 4.64 13.09 -9.45
N ALA A 164 4.25 14.34 -9.23
CA ALA A 164 2.85 14.74 -9.15
C ALA A 164 2.12 14.54 -10.48
N ILE A 165 2.73 14.95 -11.61
CA ILE A 165 2.15 14.80 -12.95
C ILE A 165 2.03 13.31 -13.31
N SER A 166 3.12 12.55 -13.20
CA SER A 166 3.13 11.12 -13.52
C SER A 166 2.20 10.32 -12.63
N GLY A 167 2.17 10.63 -11.31
CA GLY A 167 1.29 10.03 -10.33
C GLY A 167 -0.19 10.27 -10.63
N TYR A 168 -0.55 11.49 -11.04
CA TYR A 168 -1.92 11.80 -11.45
C TYR A 168 -2.39 10.92 -12.60
N PHE A 169 -1.58 10.80 -13.66
CA PHE A 169 -1.90 9.95 -14.80
C PHE A 169 -1.92 8.47 -14.42
N ALA A 170 -0.95 8.01 -13.62
CA ALA A 170 -0.86 6.63 -13.15
C ALA A 170 -2.09 6.22 -12.35
N VAL A 171 -2.51 7.02 -11.35
CA VAL A 171 -3.70 6.74 -10.54
C VAL A 171 -4.95 6.70 -11.41
N ARG A 172 -5.12 7.66 -12.31
CA ARG A 172 -6.27 7.72 -13.20
C ARG A 172 -6.33 6.53 -14.16
N PHE A 173 -5.17 6.11 -14.67
CA PHE A 173 -5.03 4.92 -15.51
C PHE A 173 -5.37 3.65 -14.72
N MET A 174 -4.82 3.51 -13.51
CA MET A 174 -5.05 2.34 -12.64
C MET A 174 -6.52 2.18 -12.25
N ILE A 175 -7.21 3.26 -11.83
CA ILE A 175 -8.64 3.21 -11.52
C ILE A 175 -9.42 2.72 -12.75
N ARG A 176 -9.12 3.25 -13.93
CA ARG A 176 -9.77 2.84 -15.19
C ARG A 176 -9.51 1.37 -15.51
N LEU A 177 -8.29 0.90 -15.29
CA LEU A 177 -7.89 -0.47 -15.57
C LEU A 177 -8.58 -1.46 -14.63
N ILE A 178 -8.57 -1.18 -13.32
CA ILE A 178 -9.22 -2.01 -12.29
C ILE A 178 -10.72 -2.10 -12.52
N THR A 179 -11.36 -0.99 -12.87
CA THR A 179 -12.81 -0.95 -13.10
C THR A 179 -13.22 -1.70 -14.37
N LYS A 180 -12.43 -1.62 -15.45
CA LYS A 180 -12.76 -2.24 -16.73
C LYS A 180 -12.29 -3.68 -16.87
N LYS A 181 -11.03 -3.98 -16.50
CA LYS A 181 -10.38 -5.28 -16.74
C LYS A 181 -10.25 -6.15 -15.49
N GLY A 182 -10.42 -5.56 -14.29
CA GLY A 182 -10.24 -6.26 -13.02
C GLY A 182 -8.76 -6.41 -12.61
N LEU A 183 -8.51 -7.30 -11.65
CA LEU A 183 -7.21 -7.45 -11.00
C LEU A 183 -6.42 -8.68 -11.48
N LEU A 184 -7.03 -9.57 -12.28
CA LEU A 184 -6.41 -10.84 -12.64
C LEU A 184 -5.10 -10.67 -13.41
N GLY A 185 -5.03 -9.69 -14.33
CA GLY A 185 -3.79 -9.39 -15.06
C GLY A 185 -2.63 -9.01 -14.13
N PHE A 186 -2.91 -8.21 -13.10
CA PHE A 186 -1.92 -7.87 -12.07
C PHE A 186 -1.55 -9.08 -11.22
N ALA A 187 -2.51 -9.93 -10.86
CA ALA A 187 -2.26 -11.14 -10.10
C ALA A 187 -1.32 -12.11 -10.85
N ILE A 188 -1.53 -12.30 -12.13
CA ILE A 188 -0.67 -13.15 -12.99
C ILE A 188 0.74 -12.53 -13.07
N TYR A 189 0.84 -11.21 -13.33
CA TYR A 189 2.11 -10.52 -13.42
C TYR A 189 2.90 -10.62 -12.12
N THR A 190 2.29 -10.28 -10.98
CA THR A 190 2.97 -10.34 -9.67
C THR A 190 3.30 -11.77 -9.26
N GLY A 191 2.45 -12.74 -9.61
CA GLY A 191 2.72 -14.15 -9.35
C GLY A 191 3.92 -14.68 -10.15
N ALA A 192 3.98 -14.39 -11.44
CA ALA A 192 5.12 -14.74 -12.29
C ALA A 192 6.42 -14.09 -11.78
N LEU A 193 6.37 -12.79 -11.45
CA LEU A 193 7.50 -12.07 -10.89
C LEU A 193 7.95 -12.67 -9.56
N GLY A 194 7.00 -13.03 -8.68
CA GLY A 194 7.30 -13.67 -7.40
C GLY A 194 8.02 -15.02 -7.55
N ILE A 195 7.59 -15.84 -8.52
CA ILE A 195 8.25 -17.11 -8.82
C ILE A 195 9.70 -16.86 -9.32
N VAL A 196 9.88 -15.94 -10.25
CA VAL A 196 11.21 -15.58 -10.78
C VAL A 196 12.12 -15.09 -9.66
N VAL A 197 11.65 -14.16 -8.83
CA VAL A 197 12.44 -13.63 -7.71
C VAL A 197 12.80 -14.73 -6.70
N LEU A 198 11.87 -15.61 -6.37
CA LEU A 198 12.15 -16.75 -5.49
C LEU A 198 13.23 -17.68 -6.05
N ILE A 199 13.15 -18.01 -7.33
CA ILE A 199 14.17 -18.85 -7.99
C ILE A 199 15.54 -18.15 -7.90
N LEU A 200 15.61 -16.86 -8.21
CA LEU A 200 16.85 -16.08 -8.15
C LEU A 200 17.39 -15.95 -6.72
N GLN A 201 16.52 -15.84 -5.72
CA GLN A 201 16.92 -15.85 -4.30
C GLN A 201 17.47 -17.22 -3.86
N LEU A 202 16.81 -18.30 -4.23
CA LEU A 202 17.24 -19.67 -3.92
C LEU A 202 18.56 -20.03 -4.58
N THR A 203 18.80 -19.57 -5.80
CA THR A 203 20.06 -19.77 -6.53
C THR A 203 21.17 -18.83 -6.11
N LYS A 204 20.90 -17.89 -5.18
CA LYS A 204 21.83 -16.82 -4.74
C LYS A 204 22.38 -15.96 -5.89
N THR A 205 21.70 -15.95 -7.02
CA THR A 205 22.10 -15.18 -8.22
C THR A 205 21.92 -13.68 -8.03
N LEU A 206 20.92 -13.26 -7.23
CA LEU A 206 20.80 -11.90 -6.71
C LEU A 206 21.70 -11.80 -5.48
N GLY A 207 22.50 -10.75 -5.35
CA GLY A 207 23.44 -10.55 -4.22
C GLY A 207 22.82 -10.63 -2.81
N PHE A 208 21.46 -10.70 -2.72
CA PHE A 208 20.68 -11.05 -1.53
C PHE A 208 20.08 -12.45 -1.75
N GLY A 209 20.72 -13.48 -1.21
CA GLY A 209 20.16 -14.83 -1.12
C GLY A 209 19.29 -14.97 0.12
N PHE A 210 18.41 -15.98 0.13
CA PHE A 210 17.65 -16.32 1.32
C PHE A 210 18.62 -16.65 2.46
N THR A 211 18.62 -15.85 3.54
CA THR A 211 19.32 -16.14 4.79
C THR A 211 18.28 -16.63 5.79
N PRO A 212 18.47 -17.81 6.42
CA PRO A 212 17.53 -18.28 7.42
C PRO A 212 17.51 -17.31 8.62
N PHE A 213 16.33 -17.08 9.17
CA PHE A 213 16.15 -16.23 10.34
C PHE A 213 16.95 -16.77 11.51
N GLY A 214 17.93 -15.99 12.03
CA GLY A 214 18.76 -16.37 13.18
C GLY A 214 20.10 -17.02 12.85
N GLY A 215 20.59 -16.94 11.60
CA GLY A 215 21.92 -17.33 11.18
C GLY A 215 22.98 -16.25 11.38
#